data_316b3134f29d524a7a4cab9da3e89216
#
_entry.id   316b3134f29d524a7a4cab9da3e89216
#
_cell.length_a   1.000
_cell.length_b   1.000
_cell.length_c   1.000
_cell.angle_alpha   90.00
_cell.angle_beta   90.00
_cell.angle_gamma   90.00
#
_symmetry.space_group_name_H-M   'P 1'
#
loop_
_entity.id
_entity.type
_entity.pdbx_description
1 polymer ?
#
loop_
_entity_poly.entity_id
_entity_poly.type
_entity_poly.pdbx_seq_one_letter_code
_entity_poly.pdbx_strand_id
1 'polypeptide(L)'
;SMLGRIVIGTANDKIGGKRSLIICFTMLLCGLIWLNVASQAWMLFLFAVIYGFVHGGFFTVMSPTIAEFFGTGSHGLLYGIVLASGTIGGAVGPLMAGHTFDVMGSCRVAFLILILLAVLGFVLIMLLQPSREGDTRR
;
A
#
# COMPACT_ATOMS: atom_id res chain seq x y z
N SER A 1 -2.67 12.06 -6.49
CA SER A 1 -1.61 11.55 -5.60
C SER A 1 -0.92 12.65 -4.78
N MET A 2 -0.78 13.91 -5.26
CA MET A 2 -0.20 15.01 -4.48
C MET A 2 -1.00 15.32 -3.21
N LEU A 3 -2.32 15.44 -3.31
CA LEU A 3 -3.19 15.63 -2.14
C LEU A 3 -3.06 14.49 -1.14
N GLY A 4 -2.97 13.24 -1.61
CA GLY A 4 -2.76 12.09 -0.75
C GLY A 4 -1.46 12.16 0.04
N ARG A 5 -0.37 12.64 -0.58
CA ARG A 5 0.92 12.83 0.11
C ARG A 5 0.83 13.85 1.24
N ILE A 6 0.16 14.98 0.99
CA ILE A 6 0.03 16.04 2.01
C ILE A 6 -0.87 15.57 3.15
N VAL A 7 -2.06 15.05 2.85
CA VAL A 7 -3.05 14.67 3.86
C VAL A 7 -2.56 13.49 4.70
N ILE A 8 -2.08 12.43 4.05
CA ILE A 8 -1.62 11.23 4.76
C ILE A 8 -0.26 11.48 5.45
N GLY A 9 0.59 12.32 4.86
CA GLY A 9 1.84 12.75 5.51
C GLY A 9 1.58 13.50 6.80
N THR A 10 0.70 14.50 6.80
CA THR A 10 0.32 15.24 8.02
C THR A 10 -0.42 14.36 9.03
N ALA A 11 -1.20 13.38 8.58
CA ALA A 11 -1.81 12.39 9.45
C ALA A 11 -0.74 11.50 10.10
N ASN A 12 0.26 11.06 9.33
CA ASN A 12 1.37 10.25 9.83
C ASN A 12 2.13 10.93 10.98
N ASP A 13 2.37 12.24 10.87
CA ASP A 13 3.04 13.01 11.91
C ASP A 13 2.25 13.04 13.25
N LYS A 14 0.93 12.88 13.18
CA LYS A 14 0.04 12.90 14.36
C LYS A 14 -0.25 11.53 14.93
N ILE A 15 -0.43 10.51 14.09
CA ILE A 15 -0.92 9.17 14.49
C ILE A 15 0.14 8.07 14.41
N GLY A 16 1.31 8.37 13.84
CA GLY A 16 2.42 7.43 13.68
C GLY A 16 2.33 6.55 12.43
N GLY A 17 3.48 5.96 12.05
CA GLY A 17 3.63 5.22 10.81
C GLY A 17 2.74 3.99 10.69
N LYS A 18 2.67 3.16 11.73
CA LYS A 18 1.85 1.93 11.72
C LYS A 18 0.37 2.22 11.45
N ARG A 19 -0.21 3.20 12.16
CA ARG A 19 -1.63 3.55 12.02
C ARG A 19 -1.92 4.14 10.64
N SER A 20 -1.03 4.96 10.12
CA SER A 20 -1.15 5.53 8.77
C SER A 20 -1.09 4.45 7.69
N LEU A 21 -0.21 3.44 7.82
CA LEU A 21 -0.18 2.30 6.92
C LEU A 21 -1.47 1.47 6.99
N ILE A 22 -2.00 1.21 8.18
CA ILE A 22 -3.27 0.50 8.35
C ILE A 22 -4.40 1.22 7.63
N ILE A 23 -4.47 2.55 7.74
CA ILE A 23 -5.46 3.36 7.03
C ILE A 23 -5.29 3.23 5.51
N CYS A 24 -4.06 3.36 5.00
CA CYS A 24 -3.77 3.20 3.57
C CYS A 24 -4.18 1.82 3.05
N PHE A 25 -3.84 0.74 3.77
CA PHE A 25 -4.22 -0.61 3.36
C PHE A 25 -5.72 -0.86 3.45
N THR A 26 -6.40 -0.31 4.46
CA THR A 26 -7.87 -0.40 4.56
C THR A 26 -8.54 0.30 3.36
N MET A 27 -8.09 1.51 3.01
CA MET A 27 -8.60 2.22 1.85
C MET A 27 -8.29 1.49 0.55
N LEU A 28 -7.10 0.88 0.43
CA LEU A 28 -6.72 0.06 -0.72
C LEU A 28 -7.64 -1.16 -0.86
N LEU A 29 -7.88 -1.89 0.22
CA LEU A 29 -8.79 -3.04 0.22
C LEU A 29 -10.21 -2.64 -0.16
N CYS A 30 -10.75 -1.57 0.41
CA CYS A 30 -12.06 -1.04 0.03
C CYS A 30 -12.10 -0.70 -1.47
N GLY A 31 -11.06 -0.06 -1.99
CA GLY A 31 -10.94 0.26 -3.42
C GLY A 31 -10.91 -0.98 -4.31
N LEU A 32 -10.15 -2.02 -3.94
CA LEU A 32 -10.07 -3.27 -4.69
C LEU A 32 -11.40 -4.05 -4.67
N ILE A 33 -12.09 -4.08 -3.54
CA ILE A 33 -13.43 -4.68 -3.43
C ILE A 33 -14.42 -3.90 -4.31
N TRP A 34 -14.38 -2.56 -4.26
CA TRP A 34 -15.18 -1.71 -5.13
C TRP A 34 -14.94 -2.00 -6.60
N LEU A 35 -13.67 -2.14 -7.00
CA LEU A 35 -13.30 -2.44 -8.37
C LEU A 35 -13.86 -3.79 -8.87
N ASN A 36 -13.98 -4.79 -7.98
CA ASN A 36 -14.54 -6.11 -8.32
C ASN A 36 -16.04 -6.04 -8.66
N VAL A 37 -16.75 -5.06 -8.10
CA VAL A 37 -18.20 -4.83 -8.33
C VAL A 37 -18.43 -3.77 -9.41
N ALA A 38 -17.38 -3.03 -9.81
CA ALA A 38 -17.48 -1.96 -10.77
C ALA A 38 -17.91 -2.47 -12.16
N SER A 39 -19.07 -2.01 -12.63
CA SER A 39 -19.64 -2.33 -13.93
C SER A 39 -19.81 -1.11 -14.84
N GLN A 40 -19.66 0.09 -14.31
CA GLN A 40 -19.85 1.35 -15.04
C GLN A 40 -18.59 2.22 -15.02
N ALA A 41 -18.40 3.00 -16.07
CA ALA A 41 -17.21 3.84 -16.24
C ALA A 41 -16.98 4.83 -15.09
N TRP A 42 -18.03 5.45 -14.54
CA TRP A 42 -17.89 6.39 -13.42
C TRP A 42 -17.33 5.73 -12.14
N MET A 43 -17.60 4.42 -11.94
CA MET A 43 -17.08 3.66 -10.81
C MET A 43 -15.57 3.47 -10.93
N LEU A 44 -15.05 3.36 -12.16
CA LEU A 44 -13.60 3.28 -12.42
C LEU A 44 -12.93 4.62 -12.16
N PHE A 45 -13.57 5.75 -12.50
CA PHE A 45 -13.05 7.08 -12.19
C PHE A 45 -12.97 7.31 -10.67
N LEU A 46 -14.00 6.91 -9.93
CA LEU A 46 -14.00 7.00 -8.48
C LEU A 46 -12.88 6.15 -7.86
N PHE A 47 -12.71 4.92 -8.34
CA PHE A 47 -11.59 4.06 -7.94
C PHE A 47 -10.24 4.73 -8.22
N ALA A 48 -10.04 5.32 -9.40
CA ALA A 48 -8.79 5.97 -9.77
C ALA A 48 -8.45 7.15 -8.84
N VAL A 49 -9.46 7.91 -8.40
CA VAL A 49 -9.28 9.00 -7.42
C VAL A 49 -8.84 8.46 -6.07
N ILE A 50 -9.55 7.45 -5.55
CA ILE A 50 -9.26 6.82 -4.25
C ILE A 50 -7.88 6.17 -4.30
N TYR A 51 -7.60 5.37 -5.32
CA TYR A 51 -6.32 4.69 -5.50
C TYR A 51 -5.15 5.67 -5.63
N GLY A 52 -5.31 6.74 -6.43
CA GLY A 52 -4.29 7.78 -6.57
C GLY A 52 -4.00 8.51 -5.26
N PHE A 53 -5.01 8.70 -4.42
CA PHE A 53 -4.88 9.30 -3.09
C PHE A 53 -4.09 8.38 -2.16
N VAL A 54 -4.49 7.11 -2.05
CA VAL A 54 -3.85 6.08 -1.21
C VAL A 54 -2.42 5.83 -1.65
N HIS A 55 -2.19 5.68 -2.95
CA HIS A 55 -0.86 5.43 -3.53
C HIS A 55 0.13 6.56 -3.22
N GLY A 56 -0.31 7.81 -3.36
CA GLY A 56 0.52 8.97 -2.97
C GLY A 56 0.84 8.97 -1.48
N GLY A 57 -0.14 8.69 -0.63
CA GLY A 57 0.02 8.61 0.82
C GLY A 57 0.96 7.47 1.25
N PHE A 58 0.81 6.29 0.65
CA PHE A 58 1.62 5.12 0.95
C PHE A 58 3.12 5.40 0.81
N PHE A 59 3.55 6.00 -0.30
CA PHE A 59 4.96 6.37 -0.49
C PHE A 59 5.47 7.38 0.54
N THR A 60 4.61 8.30 0.98
CA THR A 60 5.00 9.31 1.97
C THR A 60 5.19 8.69 3.35
N VAL A 61 4.38 7.71 3.73
CA VAL A 61 4.42 7.05 5.04
C VAL A 61 5.50 5.97 5.12
N MET A 62 5.88 5.38 4.01
CA MET A 62 6.83 4.26 3.96
C MET A 62 8.18 4.60 4.61
N SER A 63 8.80 5.72 4.24
CA SER A 63 10.10 6.14 4.77
C SER A 63 10.10 6.36 6.28
N PRO A 64 9.22 7.21 6.85
CA PRO A 64 9.18 7.41 8.30
C PRO A 64 8.81 6.14 9.06
N THR A 65 7.97 5.27 8.51
CA THR A 65 7.64 3.99 9.15
C THR A 65 8.84 3.07 9.25
N ILE A 66 9.64 2.94 8.18
CA ILE A 66 10.87 2.15 8.24
C ILE A 66 11.82 2.69 9.32
N ALA A 67 11.96 4.01 9.41
CA ALA A 67 12.78 4.64 10.46
C ALA A 67 12.24 4.37 11.88
N GLU A 68 10.92 4.38 12.04
CA GLU A 68 10.24 4.11 13.33
C GLU A 68 10.45 2.66 13.78
N PHE A 69 10.39 1.68 12.84
CA PHE A 69 10.45 0.25 13.20
C PHE A 69 11.86 -0.32 13.26
N PHE A 70 12.76 0.16 12.40
CA PHE A 70 14.10 -0.42 12.22
C PHE A 70 15.24 0.54 12.54
N GLY A 71 14.90 1.77 12.96
CA GLY A 71 15.91 2.81 13.21
C GLY A 71 16.52 3.40 11.94
N THR A 72 17.49 4.29 12.11
CA THR A 72 18.11 5.04 11.02
C THR A 72 19.39 4.40 10.47
N GLY A 73 19.98 3.43 11.17
CA GLY A 73 21.27 2.86 10.83
C GLY A 73 21.30 2.12 9.47
N SER A 74 20.23 1.42 9.12
CA SER A 74 20.11 0.68 7.85
C SER A 74 18.94 1.17 7.00
N HIS A 75 18.47 2.40 7.25
CA HIS A 75 17.28 2.96 6.63
C HIS A 75 17.32 2.92 5.09
N GLY A 76 18.44 3.32 4.49
CA GLY A 76 18.59 3.34 3.02
C GLY A 76 18.49 1.97 2.39
N LEU A 77 19.10 0.94 3.01
CA LEU A 77 19.04 -0.44 2.54
C LEU A 77 17.61 -0.99 2.61
N LEU A 78 16.97 -0.85 3.76
CA LEU A 78 15.59 -1.34 3.98
C LEU A 78 14.59 -0.63 3.06
N TYR A 79 14.70 0.68 2.94
CA TYR A 79 13.88 1.46 2.02
C TYR A 79 14.08 1.04 0.56
N GLY A 80 15.34 0.80 0.17
CA GLY A 80 15.69 0.30 -1.17
C GLY A 80 15.07 -1.07 -1.46
N ILE A 81 15.11 -2.01 -0.50
CA ILE A 81 14.49 -3.34 -0.66
C ILE A 81 12.97 -3.22 -0.83
N VAL A 82 12.33 -2.40 -0.02
CA VAL A 82 10.87 -2.17 -0.12
C VAL A 82 10.50 -1.52 -1.45
N LEU A 83 11.26 -0.53 -1.91
CA LEU A 83 11.04 0.08 -3.24
C LEU A 83 11.26 -0.91 -4.38
N ALA A 84 12.33 -1.72 -4.32
CA ALA A 84 12.61 -2.73 -5.33
C ALA A 84 11.46 -3.76 -5.42
N SER A 85 10.96 -4.23 -4.29
CA SER A 85 9.82 -5.16 -4.24
C SER A 85 8.55 -4.54 -4.83
N GLY A 86 8.30 -3.26 -4.54
CA GLY A 86 7.20 -2.50 -5.13
C GLY A 86 7.33 -2.34 -6.64
N THR A 87 8.53 -2.09 -7.14
CA THR A 87 8.81 -1.98 -8.58
C THR A 87 8.60 -3.32 -9.30
N ILE A 88 9.08 -4.42 -8.71
CA ILE A 88 8.86 -5.78 -9.24
C ILE A 88 7.36 -6.08 -9.28
N GLY A 89 6.63 -5.81 -8.19
CA GLY A 89 5.17 -5.97 -8.15
C GLY A 89 4.44 -5.14 -9.20
N GLY A 90 4.89 -3.89 -9.40
CA GLY A 90 4.36 -2.98 -10.41
C GLY A 90 4.61 -3.45 -11.86
N ALA A 91 5.71 -4.16 -12.11
CA ALA A 91 5.98 -4.77 -13.42
C ALA A 91 5.21 -6.08 -13.64
N VAL A 92 5.18 -6.95 -12.63
CA VAL A 92 4.54 -8.28 -12.72
C VAL A 92 3.02 -8.16 -12.70
N GLY A 93 2.45 -7.22 -11.93
CA GLY A 93 1.00 -7.06 -11.76
C GLY A 93 0.23 -6.92 -13.07
N PRO A 94 0.55 -5.94 -13.92
CA PRO A 94 -0.11 -5.76 -15.21
C PRO A 94 0.07 -6.96 -16.18
N LEU A 95 1.23 -7.61 -16.16
CA LEU A 95 1.48 -8.82 -16.95
C LEU A 95 0.58 -9.98 -16.54
N MET A 96 0.46 -10.21 -15.24
CA MET A 96 -0.45 -11.23 -14.70
C MET A 96 -1.92 -10.90 -15.00
N ALA A 97 -2.31 -9.65 -14.85
CA ALA A 97 -3.68 -9.21 -15.15
C ALA A 97 -4.01 -9.38 -16.63
N GLY A 98 -3.10 -9.00 -17.53
CA GLY A 98 -3.25 -9.17 -18.97
C GLY A 98 -3.35 -10.65 -19.35
N HIS A 99 -2.42 -11.49 -18.89
CA HIS A 99 -2.46 -12.93 -19.14
C HIS A 99 -3.75 -13.59 -18.62
N THR A 100 -4.20 -13.22 -17.44
CA THR A 100 -5.45 -13.73 -16.87
C THR A 100 -6.66 -13.34 -17.72
N PHE A 101 -6.66 -12.12 -18.24
CA PHE A 101 -7.70 -11.66 -19.17
C PHE A 101 -7.68 -12.41 -20.48
N ASP A 102 -6.50 -12.64 -21.07
CA ASP A 102 -6.35 -13.36 -22.34
C ASP A 102 -6.82 -14.82 -22.26
N VAL A 103 -6.57 -15.47 -21.11
CA VAL A 103 -6.92 -16.90 -20.92
C VAL A 103 -8.37 -17.08 -20.46
N MET A 104 -8.86 -16.22 -19.56
CA MET A 104 -10.16 -16.39 -18.90
C MET A 104 -11.23 -15.42 -19.39
N GLY A 105 -10.90 -14.44 -20.21
CA GLY A 105 -11.82 -13.40 -20.68
C GLY A 105 -12.33 -12.48 -19.55
N SER A 106 -11.71 -12.52 -18.35
CA SER A 106 -12.15 -11.76 -17.19
C SER A 106 -10.98 -11.39 -16.28
N CYS A 107 -10.96 -10.14 -15.83
CA CYS A 107 -9.99 -9.65 -14.83
C CYS A 107 -10.36 -10.05 -13.38
N ARG A 108 -11.48 -10.71 -13.13
CA ARG A 108 -11.96 -11.02 -11.77
C ARG A 108 -10.95 -11.84 -10.99
N VAL A 109 -10.33 -12.83 -11.61
CA VAL A 109 -9.32 -13.68 -10.95
C VAL A 109 -8.09 -12.86 -10.58
N ALA A 110 -7.64 -11.97 -11.45
CA ALA A 110 -6.52 -11.07 -11.14
C ALA A 110 -6.85 -10.16 -9.94
N PHE A 111 -8.06 -9.60 -9.89
CA PHE A 111 -8.49 -8.78 -8.76
C PHE A 111 -8.62 -9.57 -7.46
N LEU A 112 -9.07 -10.81 -7.50
CA LEU A 112 -9.11 -11.69 -6.33
C LEU A 112 -7.71 -11.99 -5.79
N ILE A 113 -6.75 -12.23 -6.66
CA ILE A 113 -5.33 -12.42 -6.28
C ILE A 113 -4.78 -11.14 -5.63
N LEU A 114 -5.07 -9.97 -6.19
CA LEU A 114 -4.65 -8.70 -5.61
C LEU A 114 -5.27 -8.44 -4.23
N ILE A 115 -6.56 -8.76 -4.05
CA ILE A 115 -7.24 -8.67 -2.76
C ILE A 115 -6.58 -9.61 -1.74
N LEU A 116 -6.28 -10.86 -2.13
CA LEU A 116 -5.62 -11.82 -1.25
C LEU A 116 -4.24 -11.31 -0.80
N LEU A 117 -3.43 -10.81 -1.74
CA LEU A 117 -2.12 -10.22 -1.44
C LEU A 117 -2.24 -8.97 -0.56
N ALA A 118 -3.23 -8.12 -0.80
CA ALA A 118 -3.47 -6.93 0.02
C ALA A 118 -3.91 -7.30 1.45
N VAL A 119 -4.74 -8.33 1.61
CA VAL A 119 -5.13 -8.87 2.94
C VAL A 119 -3.90 -9.44 3.65
N LEU A 120 -3.08 -10.20 2.96
CA LEU A 120 -1.83 -10.74 3.52
C LEU A 120 -0.91 -9.62 4.00
N GLY A 121 -0.70 -8.58 3.17
CA GLY A 121 0.07 -7.40 3.54
C GLY A 121 -0.52 -6.66 4.76
N PHE A 122 -1.84 -6.52 4.81
CA PHE A 122 -2.54 -5.91 5.94
C PHE A 122 -2.34 -6.68 7.24
N VAL A 123 -2.46 -8.01 7.20
CA VAL A 123 -2.21 -8.88 8.37
C VAL A 123 -0.76 -8.77 8.84
N LEU A 124 0.20 -8.79 7.91
CA LEU A 124 1.62 -8.64 8.24
C LEU A 124 1.91 -7.30 8.92
N ILE A 125 1.31 -6.20 8.46
CA ILE A 125 1.46 -4.88 9.10
C ILE A 125 0.84 -4.87 10.50
N MET A 126 -0.30 -5.53 10.69
CA MET A 126 -0.90 -5.66 12.02
C MET A 126 0.01 -6.42 13.00
N LEU A 127 0.68 -7.47 12.52
CA LEU A 127 1.62 -8.27 13.33
C LEU A 127 2.95 -7.55 13.60
N LEU A 128 3.30 -6.51 12.81
CA LEU A 128 4.53 -5.75 13.04
C LEU A 128 4.43 -5.01 14.38
N GLN A 129 5.43 -5.20 15.23
CA GLN A 129 5.58 -4.46 16.49
C GLN A 129 6.74 -3.46 16.36
N PRO A 130 6.57 -2.19 16.78
CA PRO A 130 7.67 -1.24 16.81
C PRO A 130 8.79 -1.77 17.73
N SER A 131 10.03 -1.74 17.24
CA SER A 131 11.17 -2.07 18.08
C SER A 131 11.32 -1.02 19.19
N ARG A 132 11.39 -1.45 20.46
CA ARG A 132 11.53 -0.60 21.64
C ARG A 132 12.95 -0.04 21.83
N GLU A 133 13.70 0.19 20.77
CA GLU A 133 15.09 0.69 20.88
C GLU A 133 15.21 2.21 21.17
N GLY A 134 14.11 2.90 21.46
CA GLY A 134 14.10 4.34 21.77
C GLY A 134 14.27 4.72 23.23
N ASP A 135 14.34 3.77 24.20
CA ASP A 135 14.27 4.09 25.64
C ASP A 135 15.63 4.00 26.40
N THR A 136 16.75 3.85 25.71
CA THR A 136 18.07 3.74 26.36
C THR A 136 19.00 4.93 26.15
N ARG A 137 18.49 6.09 25.76
CA ARG A 137 19.28 7.33 25.78
C ARG A 137 18.51 8.45 26.49
N ARG A 138 18.48 8.37 27.80
CA ARG A 138 18.42 9.52 28.72
C ARG A 138 19.74 9.64 29.47
#